data_8be4951048eefcd787a9146221bcc1f2
#
_entry.id   8be4951048eefcd787a9146221bcc1f2
#
_cell.length_a   1.000
_cell.length_b   1.000
_cell.length_c   1.000
_cell.angle_alpha   90.00
_cell.angle_beta   90.00
_cell.angle_gamma   90.00
#
_symmetry.space_group_name_H-M   'P 1'
#
loop_
_entity.id
_entity.type
_entity.pdbx_description
1 polymer ?
#
loop_
_entity_poly.entity_id
_entity_poly.type
_entity_poly.pdbx_seq_one_letter_code
_entity_poly.pdbx_strand_id
1 'polypeptide(L)'
;MNMYSMPGYFQNMPTVGKALVNPNPENEQELKAVENDIHESIKQALDAGITTEEKLNARGQLSATQRINALIDPGTWCPLNSLYNPEDNRFQTTNVLNGLGRVNGKWVYIIASDNKKMAGAWVPGQADNLLRAADTAKMLHLPLVYLLNCSGVEFPNQDKVYPNRRGGGTPFFRNAELNQLGVPVIVGIYGTNPAGGGYHSISPTILIAHKDANMAVGGAGILSGMNPKGYIDEEAAEQIVNAQIENSKHHVPAPGSVPIHYDETGFFREVYEDDLGVIEGIKKYINYLPCFNLEFFRVDSPKAPQLPAEDLYSIIPMNQKRPYDIYDVIGR
;
A
#
# COMPACT_ATOMS: atom_id res chain seq x y z
N MET A 1 -3.52 6.91 27.36
CA MET A 1 -2.84 7.94 26.55
C MET A 1 -1.39 7.96 26.99
N ASN A 2 -0.52 7.19 26.34
CA ASN A 2 0.91 7.29 26.63
C ASN A 2 1.44 8.53 25.91
N MET A 3 1.51 9.63 26.64
CA MET A 3 2.33 10.75 26.20
C MET A 3 3.76 10.24 26.10
N TYR A 4 4.38 10.37 24.94
CA TYR A 4 5.81 10.23 24.81
C TYR A 4 6.44 11.19 25.83
N SER A 5 7.06 10.64 26.89
CA SER A 5 7.79 11.49 27.81
C SER A 5 9.01 12.03 27.06
N MET A 6 9.18 13.34 27.07
CA MET A 6 10.43 13.94 26.60
C MET A 6 11.63 13.23 27.27
N PRO A 7 12.72 12.99 26.54
CA PRO A 7 13.95 12.48 27.14
C PRO A 7 14.29 13.28 28.40
N GLY A 8 14.71 12.61 29.46
CA GLY A 8 14.88 13.21 30.78
C GLY A 8 15.79 14.45 30.84
N TYR A 9 16.73 14.56 29.90
CA TYR A 9 17.61 15.72 29.80
C TYR A 9 16.89 17.00 29.32
N PHE A 10 15.76 16.90 28.60
CA PHE A 10 14.95 18.06 28.24
C PHE A 10 14.04 18.50 29.38
N GLN A 11 13.68 17.62 30.31
CA GLN A 11 12.79 17.95 31.43
C GLN A 11 13.46 18.91 32.44
N ASN A 12 14.78 18.91 32.46
CA ASN A 12 15.59 19.73 33.39
C ASN A 12 16.27 20.93 32.70
N MET A 13 15.90 21.24 31.46
CA MET A 13 16.43 22.44 30.81
C MET A 13 15.99 23.70 31.56
N PRO A 14 16.93 24.57 31.95
CA PRO A 14 16.53 25.84 32.53
C PRO A 14 15.75 26.68 31.54
N THR A 15 14.81 27.46 32.02
CA THR A 15 14.10 28.43 31.19
C THR A 15 15.11 29.39 30.61
N VAL A 16 15.34 29.34 29.30
CA VAL A 16 16.32 30.20 28.62
C VAL A 16 15.62 31.46 28.22
N GLY A 17 15.96 32.56 28.92
CA GLY A 17 15.56 33.92 28.55
C GLY A 17 14.10 34.28 28.90
N LYS A 18 13.78 35.52 28.77
CA LYS A 18 12.41 36.02 28.74
C LYS A 18 11.92 35.99 27.29
N ALA A 19 10.68 35.62 27.09
CA ALA A 19 10.06 35.73 25.76
C ALA A 19 10.20 37.16 25.27
N LEU A 20 10.79 37.34 24.09
CA LEU A 20 10.80 38.63 23.43
C LEU A 20 9.36 38.91 22.95
N VAL A 21 8.75 39.93 23.52
CA VAL A 21 7.33 40.24 23.32
C VAL A 21 7.14 41.24 22.17
N ASN A 22 8.13 41.50 21.35
CA ASN A 22 8.01 42.38 20.21
C ASN A 22 7.94 41.56 18.92
N PRO A 23 6.75 41.11 18.47
CA PRO A 23 6.61 40.49 17.17
C PRO A 23 7.00 41.52 16.09
N ASN A 24 7.78 41.07 15.10
CA ASN A 24 8.05 41.88 13.91
C ASN A 24 7.01 41.55 12.83
N PRO A 25 6.12 42.48 12.48
CA PRO A 25 5.08 42.25 11.47
C PRO A 25 5.64 41.92 10.06
N GLU A 26 6.84 42.43 9.73
CA GLU A 26 7.48 42.12 8.45
C GLU A 26 7.88 40.68 8.38
N ASN A 27 8.51 40.11 9.44
CA ASN A 27 8.84 38.70 9.50
C ASN A 27 7.60 37.81 9.42
N GLU A 28 6.51 38.21 10.08
CA GLU A 28 5.25 37.50 10.01
C GLU A 28 4.70 37.47 8.58
N GLN A 29 4.75 38.57 7.88
CA GLN A 29 4.28 38.69 6.51
C GLN A 29 5.13 37.85 5.55
N GLU A 30 6.46 37.90 5.69
CA GLU A 30 7.38 37.07 4.88
C GLU A 30 7.17 35.56 5.11
N LEU A 31 7.03 35.12 6.36
CA LEU A 31 6.80 33.71 6.68
C LEU A 31 5.44 33.22 6.16
N LYS A 32 4.38 34.05 6.26
CA LYS A 32 3.09 33.70 5.68
C LYS A 32 3.12 33.62 4.15
N ALA A 33 3.92 34.44 3.49
CA ALA A 33 4.11 34.34 2.05
C ALA A 33 4.76 33.00 1.67
N VAL A 34 5.82 32.59 2.37
CA VAL A 34 6.47 31.28 2.14
C VAL A 34 5.52 30.11 2.43
N GLU A 35 4.73 30.21 3.51
CA GLU A 35 3.73 29.19 3.84
C GLU A 35 2.68 29.04 2.71
N ASN A 36 2.20 30.16 2.19
CA ASN A 36 1.25 30.16 1.07
C ASN A 36 1.86 29.55 -0.19
N ASP A 37 3.10 29.88 -0.52
CA ASP A 37 3.81 29.30 -1.69
C ASP A 37 3.96 27.78 -1.55
N ILE A 38 4.26 27.29 -0.35
CA ILE A 38 4.32 25.85 -0.06
C ILE A 38 2.94 25.20 -0.24
N HIS A 39 1.89 25.79 0.31
CA HIS A 39 0.52 25.28 0.19
C HIS A 39 0.05 25.22 -1.27
N GLU A 40 0.33 26.27 -2.05
CA GLU A 40 0.01 26.29 -3.49
C GLU A 40 0.80 25.22 -4.25
N SER A 41 2.07 25.02 -3.93
CA SER A 41 2.90 23.97 -4.56
C SER A 41 2.38 22.57 -4.22
N ILE A 42 1.99 22.31 -2.98
CA ILE A 42 1.36 21.04 -2.57
C ILE A 42 0.06 20.83 -3.32
N LYS A 43 -0.79 21.84 -3.41
CA LYS A 43 -2.05 21.78 -4.14
C LYS A 43 -1.83 21.44 -5.61
N GLN A 44 -0.90 22.14 -6.28
CA GLN A 44 -0.54 21.85 -7.67
C GLN A 44 -0.05 20.42 -7.86
N ALA A 45 0.79 19.92 -6.94
CA ALA A 45 1.26 18.54 -6.97
C ALA A 45 0.12 17.52 -6.79
N LEU A 46 -0.86 17.81 -5.94
CA LEU A 46 -2.04 16.95 -5.73
C LEU A 46 -3.02 17.00 -6.91
N ASP A 47 -3.19 18.16 -7.54
CA ASP A 47 -4.10 18.34 -8.68
C ASP A 47 -3.50 17.79 -9.99
N ALA A 48 -2.19 17.67 -10.08
CA ALA A 48 -1.51 17.15 -11.26
C ALA A 48 -1.95 15.70 -11.57
N GLY A 49 -2.16 15.40 -12.85
CA GLY A 49 -2.52 14.06 -13.28
C GLY A 49 -2.85 13.98 -14.77
N ILE A 50 -2.94 12.78 -15.30
CA ILE A 50 -3.43 12.47 -16.65
C ILE A 50 -4.95 12.29 -16.65
N THR A 51 -5.50 11.85 -15.52
CA THR A 51 -6.93 11.68 -15.31
C THR A 51 -7.40 12.50 -14.12
N THR A 52 -8.69 12.70 -13.98
CA THR A 52 -9.29 13.44 -12.88
C THR A 52 -10.02 12.49 -11.93
N GLU A 53 -10.31 12.99 -10.73
CA GLU A 53 -11.06 12.25 -9.72
C GLU A 53 -12.45 11.87 -10.22
N GLU A 54 -13.15 12.77 -10.94
CA GLU A 54 -14.46 12.49 -11.51
C GLU A 54 -14.42 11.36 -12.53
N LYS A 55 -13.36 11.29 -13.36
CA LYS A 55 -13.18 10.21 -14.34
C LYS A 55 -12.87 8.87 -13.64
N LEU A 56 -12.16 8.87 -12.53
CA LEU A 56 -11.95 7.67 -11.73
C LEU A 56 -13.26 7.20 -11.09
N ASN A 57 -14.01 8.12 -10.47
CA ASN A 57 -15.29 7.82 -9.83
C ASN A 57 -16.32 7.30 -10.83
N ALA A 58 -16.35 7.82 -12.06
CA ALA A 58 -17.21 7.32 -13.13
C ALA A 58 -16.90 5.86 -13.53
N ARG A 59 -15.71 5.35 -13.18
CA ARG A 59 -15.29 3.95 -13.37
C ARG A 59 -15.45 3.09 -12.12
N GLY A 60 -16.08 3.63 -11.05
CA GLY A 60 -16.20 2.95 -9.76
C GLY A 60 -14.90 2.91 -8.93
N GLN A 61 -13.90 3.72 -9.26
CA GLN A 61 -12.62 3.78 -8.56
C GLN A 61 -12.53 5.06 -7.72
N LEU A 62 -12.00 4.95 -6.52
CA LEU A 62 -11.64 6.12 -5.72
C LEU A 62 -10.23 6.61 -6.09
N SER A 63 -10.02 7.92 -5.98
CA SER A 63 -8.66 8.50 -6.04
C SER A 63 -7.84 8.10 -4.80
N ALA A 64 -6.51 8.24 -4.89
CA ALA A 64 -5.64 8.01 -3.74
C ALA A 64 -6.04 8.89 -2.53
N THR A 65 -6.39 10.14 -2.76
CA THR A 65 -6.86 11.08 -1.72
C THR A 65 -8.16 10.60 -1.09
N GLN A 66 -9.13 10.16 -1.91
CA GLN A 66 -10.40 9.64 -1.40
C GLN A 66 -10.18 8.36 -0.57
N ARG A 67 -9.31 7.45 -1.04
CA ARG A 67 -8.95 6.24 -0.29
C ARG A 67 -8.30 6.54 1.06
N ILE A 68 -7.36 7.50 1.10
CA ILE A 68 -6.74 7.94 2.35
C ILE A 68 -7.81 8.50 3.29
N ASN A 69 -8.65 9.42 2.82
CA ASN A 69 -9.69 10.05 3.63
C ASN A 69 -10.72 9.06 4.16
N ALA A 70 -11.05 8.02 3.38
CA ALA A 70 -11.95 6.96 3.83
C ALA A 70 -11.30 6.01 4.84
N LEU A 71 -9.97 5.86 4.81
CA LEU A 71 -9.23 4.98 5.71
C LEU A 71 -9.02 5.58 7.09
N ILE A 72 -8.67 6.86 7.17
CA ILE A 72 -8.18 7.50 8.39
C ILE A 72 -9.29 8.11 9.25
N ASP A 73 -9.01 8.27 10.52
CA ASP A 73 -9.85 9.06 11.42
C ASP A 73 -9.81 10.54 10.99
N PRO A 74 -10.94 11.24 10.98
CA PRO A 74 -11.02 12.63 10.50
C PRO A 74 -10.00 13.56 11.17
N GLY A 75 -9.32 14.41 10.36
CA GLY A 75 -8.37 15.41 10.85
C GLY A 75 -7.03 14.86 11.33
N THR A 76 -6.71 13.58 11.04
CA THR A 76 -5.45 12.96 11.49
C THR A 76 -4.40 12.83 10.39
N TRP A 77 -4.71 13.22 9.16
CA TRP A 77 -3.75 13.13 8.06
C TRP A 77 -2.56 14.08 8.23
N CYS A 78 -1.38 13.51 8.26
CA CYS A 78 -0.12 14.24 8.27
C CYS A 78 0.68 13.82 7.03
N PRO A 79 0.57 14.55 5.91
CA PRO A 79 1.29 14.21 4.68
C PRO A 79 2.79 14.41 4.86
N LEU A 80 3.57 13.47 4.33
CA LEU A 80 5.02 13.52 4.34
C LEU A 80 5.56 13.42 2.90
N ASN A 81 6.68 14.07 2.65
CA ASN A 81 7.34 14.07 1.34
C ASN A 81 6.45 14.55 0.17
N SER A 82 5.47 15.42 0.42
CA SER A 82 4.48 15.89 -0.57
C SER A 82 5.11 16.57 -1.79
N LEU A 83 6.26 17.21 -1.61
CA LEU A 83 7.02 17.89 -2.66
C LEU A 83 8.35 17.18 -2.95
N TYR A 84 8.48 15.91 -2.56
CA TYR A 84 9.69 15.15 -2.80
C TYR A 84 9.82 14.80 -4.29
N ASN A 85 10.75 15.45 -4.97
CA ASN A 85 10.97 15.29 -6.40
C ASN A 85 12.48 15.31 -6.73
N PRO A 86 13.23 14.24 -6.37
CA PRO A 86 14.69 14.24 -6.53
C PRO A 86 15.15 14.18 -7.99
N GLU A 87 14.29 13.72 -8.88
CA GLU A 87 14.61 13.48 -10.29
C GLU A 87 13.89 14.46 -11.23
N ASP A 88 13.29 15.52 -10.70
CA ASP A 88 12.57 16.54 -11.46
C ASP A 88 11.59 15.94 -12.49
N ASN A 89 10.77 15.00 -12.05
CA ASN A 89 9.78 14.36 -12.92
C ASN A 89 8.63 15.34 -13.28
N ARG A 90 7.91 15.01 -14.36
CA ARG A 90 6.89 15.89 -14.96
C ARG A 90 5.72 16.27 -14.06
N PHE A 91 5.48 15.54 -12.98
CA PHE A 91 4.40 15.83 -12.02
C PHE A 91 4.90 16.61 -10.80
N GLN A 92 6.16 17.02 -10.78
CA GLN A 92 6.79 17.73 -9.67
C GLN A 92 6.79 16.97 -8.33
N THR A 93 6.45 15.68 -8.36
CA THR A 93 6.49 14.76 -7.22
C THR A 93 6.49 13.32 -7.72
N THR A 94 6.70 12.36 -6.84
CA THR A 94 6.53 10.94 -7.16
C THR A 94 5.03 10.58 -7.24
N ASN A 95 4.72 9.43 -7.86
CA ASN A 95 3.34 8.98 -8.05
C ASN A 95 2.78 8.23 -6.83
N VAL A 96 3.18 8.64 -5.64
CA VAL A 96 2.63 8.16 -4.37
C VAL A 96 2.34 9.31 -3.43
N LEU A 97 1.23 9.21 -2.72
CA LEU A 97 0.93 10.02 -1.55
C LEU A 97 1.31 9.20 -0.33
N ASN A 98 2.07 9.78 0.59
CA ASN A 98 2.40 9.09 1.82
C ASN A 98 2.38 10.02 3.03
N GLY A 99 2.22 9.43 4.20
CA GLY A 99 2.13 10.17 5.44
C GLY A 99 1.63 9.31 6.60
N LEU A 100 1.42 9.98 7.71
CA LEU A 100 0.87 9.39 8.92
C LEU A 100 -0.63 9.67 9.01
N GLY A 101 -1.38 8.71 9.54
CA GLY A 101 -2.79 8.86 9.85
C GLY A 101 -3.19 7.96 11.00
N ARG A 102 -4.30 8.24 11.64
CA ARG A 102 -4.89 7.30 12.61
C ARG A 102 -5.96 6.48 11.93
N VAL A 103 -6.01 5.21 12.29
CA VAL A 103 -7.08 4.29 11.88
C VAL A 103 -7.58 3.60 13.15
N ASN A 104 -8.85 3.86 13.52
CA ASN A 104 -9.42 3.39 14.77
C ASN A 104 -8.54 3.78 15.99
N GLY A 105 -8.01 5.01 15.99
CA GLY A 105 -7.16 5.55 17.05
C GLY A 105 -5.70 5.11 17.02
N LYS A 106 -5.30 4.13 16.19
CA LYS A 106 -3.91 3.67 16.03
C LYS A 106 -3.20 4.45 14.94
N TRP A 107 -1.99 4.90 15.20
CA TRP A 107 -1.14 5.49 14.17
C TRP A 107 -0.63 4.44 13.20
N VAL A 108 -0.67 4.76 11.93
CA VAL A 108 -0.13 3.94 10.84
C VAL A 108 0.62 4.84 9.85
N TYR A 109 1.57 4.27 9.13
CA TYR A 109 2.16 4.91 7.97
C TYR A 109 1.43 4.45 6.71
N ILE A 110 0.99 5.37 5.87
CA ILE A 110 0.19 5.08 4.67
C ILE A 110 0.98 5.46 3.43
N ILE A 111 0.99 4.58 2.44
CA ILE A 111 1.46 4.80 1.09
C ILE A 111 0.30 4.52 0.13
N ALA A 112 -0.12 5.52 -0.62
CA ALA A 112 -1.18 5.38 -1.61
C ALA A 112 -0.65 5.70 -3.01
N SER A 113 -0.78 4.77 -3.94
CA SER A 113 -0.46 5.01 -5.35
C SER A 113 -1.42 6.03 -5.94
N ASP A 114 -0.90 7.14 -6.48
CA ASP A 114 -1.71 8.17 -7.11
C ASP A 114 -2.14 7.73 -8.51
N ASN A 115 -3.32 7.12 -8.57
CA ASN A 115 -3.89 6.58 -9.78
C ASN A 115 -4.30 7.65 -10.80
N LYS A 116 -4.30 8.93 -10.45
CA LYS A 116 -4.41 10.04 -11.39
C LYS A 116 -3.15 10.21 -12.25
N LYS A 117 -2.00 9.83 -11.74
CA LYS A 117 -0.69 9.96 -12.37
C LYS A 117 -0.26 8.63 -12.97
N MET A 118 -0.47 8.43 -14.26
CA MET A 118 -0.06 7.23 -15.00
C MET A 118 -0.54 5.91 -14.35
N ALA A 119 -1.76 5.90 -13.78
CA ALA A 119 -2.29 4.77 -13.02
C ALA A 119 -1.30 4.27 -11.93
N GLY A 120 -0.65 5.19 -11.22
CA GLY A 120 0.28 4.91 -10.14
C GLY A 120 1.63 4.33 -10.54
N ALA A 121 2.03 4.43 -11.81
CA ALA A 121 3.32 3.91 -12.28
C ALA A 121 4.51 4.50 -11.49
N TRP A 122 5.54 3.70 -11.30
CA TRP A 122 6.78 4.18 -10.70
C TRP A 122 7.51 5.10 -11.66
N VAL A 123 7.91 6.23 -11.13
CA VAL A 123 8.74 7.24 -11.78
C VAL A 123 10.11 7.33 -11.09
N PRO A 124 11.12 7.95 -11.73
CA PRO A 124 12.40 8.20 -11.09
C PRO A 124 12.25 8.87 -9.71
N GLY A 125 13.05 8.43 -8.74
CA GLY A 125 12.99 8.91 -7.35
C GLY A 125 11.92 8.27 -6.47
N GLN A 126 10.93 7.58 -7.03
CA GLN A 126 9.84 6.98 -6.23
C GLN A 126 10.33 5.90 -5.27
N ALA A 127 11.32 5.10 -5.67
CA ALA A 127 11.89 4.08 -4.78
C ALA A 127 12.44 4.70 -3.49
N ASP A 128 13.14 5.83 -3.57
CA ASP A 128 13.65 6.53 -2.39
C ASP A 128 12.52 7.09 -1.51
N ASN A 129 11.45 7.57 -2.12
CA ASN A 129 10.26 8.02 -1.38
C ASN A 129 9.60 6.85 -0.60
N LEU A 130 9.48 5.68 -1.22
CA LEU A 130 8.99 4.47 -0.55
C LEU A 130 9.91 3.99 0.57
N LEU A 131 11.24 4.08 0.37
CA LEU A 131 12.21 3.75 1.41
C LEU A 131 12.11 4.66 2.62
N ARG A 132 11.92 5.97 2.42
CA ARG A 132 11.69 6.93 3.52
C ARG A 132 10.46 6.55 4.34
N ALA A 133 9.41 6.14 3.67
CA ALA A 133 8.19 5.67 4.30
C ALA A 133 8.42 4.41 5.16
N ALA A 134 9.07 3.39 4.59
CA ALA A 134 9.37 2.16 5.29
C ALA A 134 10.36 2.36 6.45
N ASP A 135 11.38 3.20 6.26
CA ASP A 135 12.35 3.55 7.32
C ASP A 135 11.66 4.29 8.47
N THR A 136 10.70 5.17 8.18
CA THR A 136 9.90 5.85 9.20
C THR A 136 8.99 4.88 9.95
N ALA A 137 8.29 3.99 9.23
CA ALA A 137 7.47 2.95 9.85
C ALA A 137 8.29 2.04 10.77
N LYS A 138 9.49 1.65 10.34
CA LYS A 138 10.44 0.87 11.13
C LYS A 138 10.87 1.61 12.39
N MET A 139 11.29 2.86 12.26
CA MET A 139 11.80 3.67 13.37
C MET A 139 10.73 3.94 14.42
N LEU A 140 9.49 4.16 14.00
CA LEU A 140 8.38 4.49 14.90
C LEU A 140 7.57 3.26 15.33
N HIS A 141 7.91 2.07 14.85
CA HIS A 141 7.15 0.82 15.07
C HIS A 141 5.67 0.98 14.71
N LEU A 142 5.39 1.54 13.52
CA LEU A 142 4.04 1.74 13.03
C LEU A 142 3.72 0.74 11.91
N PRO A 143 2.50 0.17 11.88
CA PRO A 143 2.06 -0.60 10.74
C PRO A 143 2.21 0.19 9.45
N LEU A 144 2.69 -0.46 8.39
CA LEU A 144 2.81 0.12 7.06
C LEU A 144 1.61 -0.34 6.22
N VAL A 145 0.84 0.61 5.71
CA VAL A 145 -0.36 0.35 4.90
C VAL A 145 -0.12 0.80 3.47
N TYR A 146 -0.30 -0.10 2.51
CA TYR A 146 -0.31 0.21 1.09
C TYR A 146 -1.74 0.24 0.55
N LEU A 147 -2.12 1.34 -0.09
CA LEU A 147 -3.28 1.45 -0.97
C LEU A 147 -2.75 1.35 -2.41
N LEU A 148 -2.54 0.11 -2.86
CA LEU A 148 -1.73 -0.20 -4.01
C LEU A 148 -2.54 -0.20 -5.32
N ASN A 149 -2.19 0.67 -6.24
CA ASN A 149 -2.69 0.72 -7.61
C ASN A 149 -1.55 1.17 -8.52
N CYS A 150 -0.69 0.25 -8.92
CA CYS A 150 0.57 0.57 -9.58
C CYS A 150 0.70 -0.16 -10.92
N SER A 151 0.57 0.55 -12.02
CA SER A 151 0.63 0.00 -13.37
C SER A 151 2.02 -0.48 -13.83
N GLY A 152 2.98 -0.55 -12.91
CA GLY A 152 4.35 -0.97 -13.18
C GLY A 152 5.34 0.20 -13.12
N VAL A 153 6.48 0.05 -13.77
CA VAL A 153 7.51 1.10 -13.86
C VAL A 153 7.36 1.84 -15.17
N GLU A 154 7.51 3.16 -15.15
CA GLU A 154 7.52 3.97 -16.37
C GLU A 154 8.60 3.45 -17.32
N PHE A 155 8.16 2.92 -18.47
CA PHE A 155 9.00 2.11 -19.34
C PHE A 155 10.29 2.81 -19.82
N PRO A 156 10.26 4.09 -20.27
CA PRO A 156 11.45 4.80 -20.72
C PRO A 156 12.49 5.09 -19.63
N ASN A 157 12.12 5.00 -18.35
CA ASN A 157 12.95 5.39 -17.22
C ASN A 157 13.36 4.21 -16.32
N GLN A 158 13.31 2.98 -16.81
CA GLN A 158 13.68 1.81 -16.01
C GLN A 158 15.13 1.84 -15.52
N ASP A 159 16.03 2.40 -16.34
CA ASP A 159 17.43 2.63 -16.01
C ASP A 159 17.66 3.59 -14.84
N LYS A 160 16.69 4.47 -14.55
CA LYS A 160 16.72 5.40 -13.42
C LYS A 160 15.97 4.89 -12.20
N VAL A 161 15.00 3.98 -12.38
CA VAL A 161 14.16 3.46 -11.29
C VAL A 161 14.81 2.28 -10.58
N TYR A 162 15.33 1.31 -11.31
CA TYR A 162 15.84 0.07 -10.73
C TYR A 162 17.24 0.14 -10.11
N PRO A 163 18.23 0.82 -10.70
CA PRO A 163 19.62 0.75 -10.22
C PRO A 163 19.83 1.38 -8.85
N ASN A 164 20.96 1.01 -8.25
CA ASN A 164 21.56 1.51 -7.01
C ASN A 164 20.89 1.05 -5.71
N ARG A 165 21.53 1.39 -4.57
CA ARG A 165 21.13 0.97 -3.21
C ARG A 165 19.80 1.55 -2.73
N ARG A 166 19.30 2.58 -3.38
CA ARG A 166 17.98 3.21 -3.11
C ARG A 166 17.02 3.03 -4.28
N GLY A 167 17.34 2.11 -5.20
CA GLY A 167 16.51 1.79 -6.35
C GLY A 167 15.39 0.81 -6.06
N GLY A 168 14.68 0.43 -7.12
CA GLY A 168 13.40 -0.30 -7.06
C GLY A 168 13.40 -1.63 -6.31
N GLY A 169 14.53 -2.32 -6.16
CA GLY A 169 14.59 -3.56 -5.41
C GLY A 169 14.59 -3.38 -3.89
N THR A 170 15.00 -2.22 -3.39
CA THR A 170 15.18 -2.00 -1.96
C THR A 170 13.87 -1.86 -1.17
N PRO A 171 12.78 -1.23 -1.69
CA PRO A 171 11.49 -1.24 -1.01
C PRO A 171 10.95 -2.64 -0.72
N PHE A 172 11.17 -3.61 -1.63
CA PHE A 172 10.73 -4.99 -1.43
C PHE A 172 11.49 -5.66 -0.27
N PHE A 173 12.80 -5.44 -0.20
CA PHE A 173 13.61 -5.89 0.94
C PHE A 173 13.12 -5.26 2.27
N ARG A 174 12.78 -3.96 2.26
CA ARG A 174 12.26 -3.27 3.46
C ARG A 174 10.95 -3.84 3.95
N ASN A 175 10.04 -4.21 3.07
CA ASN A 175 8.79 -4.85 3.46
C ASN A 175 9.03 -6.20 4.15
N ALA A 176 9.95 -7.02 3.62
CA ALA A 176 10.34 -8.27 4.25
C ALA A 176 11.01 -8.03 5.62
N GLU A 177 11.88 -7.02 5.73
CA GLU A 177 12.54 -6.64 6.99
C GLU A 177 11.52 -6.20 8.05
N LEU A 178 10.52 -5.37 7.70
CA LEU A 178 9.43 -4.97 8.60
C LEU A 178 8.69 -6.19 9.14
N ASN A 179 8.34 -7.14 8.31
CA ASN A 179 7.70 -8.39 8.74
C ASN A 179 8.57 -9.19 9.71
N GLN A 180 9.87 -9.30 9.45
CA GLN A 180 10.80 -9.99 10.36
C GLN A 180 10.93 -9.28 11.70
N LEU A 181 10.80 -7.96 11.72
CA LEU A 181 10.78 -7.14 12.94
C LEU A 181 9.41 -7.17 13.65
N GLY A 182 8.43 -7.88 13.10
CA GLY A 182 7.09 -7.96 13.63
C GLY A 182 6.28 -6.67 13.49
N VAL A 183 6.65 -5.80 12.55
CA VAL A 183 5.88 -4.61 12.16
C VAL A 183 4.97 -5.00 10.99
N PRO A 184 3.64 -4.93 11.14
CA PRO A 184 2.73 -5.36 10.09
C PRO A 184 2.84 -4.53 8.82
N VAL A 185 2.83 -5.22 7.67
CA VAL A 185 2.67 -4.63 6.34
C VAL A 185 1.32 -5.08 5.78
N ILE A 186 0.38 -4.16 5.64
CA ILE A 186 -0.98 -4.43 5.20
C ILE A 186 -1.17 -3.83 3.83
N VAL A 187 -1.54 -4.65 2.85
CA VAL A 187 -1.68 -4.22 1.45
C VAL A 187 -3.10 -4.44 0.98
N GLY A 188 -3.76 -3.36 0.56
CA GLY A 188 -4.98 -3.39 -0.24
C GLY A 188 -4.64 -3.17 -1.71
N ILE A 189 -4.97 -4.14 -2.56
CA ILE A 189 -4.72 -4.06 -4.01
C ILE A 189 -5.95 -3.60 -4.76
N TYR A 190 -5.74 -2.61 -5.64
CA TYR A 190 -6.74 -2.07 -6.55
C TYR A 190 -6.21 -2.10 -7.98
N GLY A 191 -7.08 -2.30 -8.95
CA GLY A 191 -6.74 -2.27 -10.36
C GLY A 191 -5.63 -3.24 -10.77
N THR A 192 -4.85 -2.87 -11.78
CA THR A 192 -3.81 -3.74 -12.37
C THR A 192 -2.43 -3.39 -11.83
N ASN A 193 -1.74 -4.39 -11.29
CA ASN A 193 -0.44 -4.25 -10.63
C ASN A 193 0.56 -5.26 -11.21
N PRO A 194 1.12 -5.03 -12.41
CA PRO A 194 2.07 -5.93 -13.04
C PRO A 194 3.49 -5.74 -12.53
N ALA A 195 4.27 -6.81 -12.59
CA ALA A 195 5.71 -6.84 -12.31
C ALA A 195 6.08 -6.06 -11.04
N GLY A 196 7.01 -5.12 -11.12
CA GLY A 196 7.45 -4.28 -9.99
C GLY A 196 6.31 -3.56 -9.29
N GLY A 197 5.22 -3.23 -9.97
CA GLY A 197 4.00 -2.67 -9.37
C GLY A 197 3.36 -3.63 -8.38
N GLY A 198 3.31 -4.92 -8.70
CA GLY A 198 2.79 -5.95 -7.81
C GLY A 198 3.76 -6.40 -6.71
N TYR A 199 5.06 -6.17 -6.86
CA TYR A 199 6.06 -6.68 -5.92
C TYR A 199 6.01 -6.07 -4.53
N HIS A 200 5.36 -4.94 -4.33
CA HIS A 200 5.04 -4.40 -3.00
C HIS A 200 4.24 -5.39 -2.14
N SER A 201 3.50 -6.28 -2.79
CA SER A 201 2.66 -7.28 -2.15
C SER A 201 3.32 -8.66 -2.01
N ILE A 202 4.61 -8.79 -2.31
CA ILE A 202 5.31 -10.09 -2.21
C ILE A 202 5.54 -10.51 -0.75
N SER A 203 5.73 -9.56 0.14
CA SER A 203 6.02 -9.84 1.56
C SER A 203 5.09 -9.06 2.50
N PRO A 204 3.77 -9.10 2.31
CA PRO A 204 2.86 -8.46 3.26
C PRO A 204 2.58 -9.39 4.45
N THR A 205 2.18 -8.80 5.56
CA THR A 205 1.53 -9.55 6.66
C THR A 205 0.11 -9.93 6.25
N ILE A 206 -0.59 -8.98 5.62
CA ILE A 206 -1.97 -9.15 5.10
C ILE A 206 -2.05 -8.57 3.70
N LEU A 207 -2.62 -9.35 2.79
CA LEU A 207 -2.91 -8.96 1.42
C LEU A 207 -4.38 -9.16 1.11
N ILE A 208 -5.08 -8.10 0.82
CA ILE A 208 -6.49 -8.10 0.44
C ILE A 208 -6.69 -7.38 -0.90
N ALA A 209 -7.75 -7.70 -1.62
CA ALA A 209 -7.91 -7.23 -2.98
C ALA A 209 -9.33 -6.73 -3.27
N HIS A 210 -9.41 -5.76 -4.18
CA HIS A 210 -10.64 -5.44 -4.90
C HIS A 210 -10.95 -6.58 -5.88
N LYS A 211 -12.21 -6.91 -6.13
CA LYS A 211 -12.63 -8.00 -7.01
C LYS A 211 -12.08 -7.92 -8.45
N ASP A 212 -11.85 -6.72 -8.94
CA ASP A 212 -11.29 -6.48 -10.27
C ASP A 212 -9.77 -6.25 -10.25
N ALA A 213 -9.11 -6.52 -9.13
CA ALA A 213 -7.67 -6.39 -9.04
C ALA A 213 -6.98 -7.46 -9.89
N ASN A 214 -5.84 -7.07 -10.44
CA ASN A 214 -4.95 -7.99 -11.13
C ASN A 214 -3.51 -7.79 -10.64
N MET A 215 -2.83 -8.87 -10.35
CA MET A 215 -1.43 -8.87 -9.96
C MET A 215 -0.70 -9.96 -10.73
N ALA A 216 0.09 -9.57 -11.70
CA ALA A 216 0.83 -10.48 -12.56
C ALA A 216 2.34 -10.24 -12.47
N VAL A 217 3.14 -11.30 -12.54
CA VAL A 217 4.61 -11.20 -12.56
C VAL A 217 5.11 -10.40 -13.76
N GLY A 218 4.41 -10.47 -14.88
CA GLY A 218 4.71 -9.72 -16.10
C GLY A 218 3.47 -9.03 -16.66
N GLY A 219 3.60 -7.77 -17.05
CA GLY A 219 2.57 -7.05 -17.78
C GLY A 219 2.60 -7.34 -19.28
N ALA A 220 1.59 -6.88 -20.02
CA ALA A 220 1.47 -7.07 -21.45
C ALA A 220 2.71 -6.58 -22.25
N GLY A 221 3.38 -5.53 -21.76
CA GLY A 221 4.63 -5.04 -22.37
C GLY A 221 5.81 -6.02 -22.33
N ILE A 222 5.81 -6.96 -21.37
CA ILE A 222 6.86 -8.00 -21.29
C ILE A 222 6.67 -9.05 -22.39
N LEU A 223 5.42 -9.34 -22.77
CA LEU A 223 5.14 -10.28 -23.84
C LEU A 223 5.79 -9.84 -25.16
N SER A 224 5.85 -8.54 -25.43
CA SER A 224 6.56 -8.02 -26.60
C SER A 224 8.06 -8.27 -26.54
N GLY A 225 8.69 -8.12 -25.37
CA GLY A 225 10.10 -8.39 -25.16
C GLY A 225 10.47 -9.88 -25.20
N MET A 226 9.52 -10.77 -24.93
CA MET A 226 9.67 -12.22 -25.01
C MET A 226 9.51 -12.77 -26.44
N ASN A 227 8.95 -11.97 -27.36
CA ASN A 227 8.87 -12.33 -28.76
C ASN A 227 10.29 -12.35 -29.34
N PRO A 228 10.71 -13.42 -30.10
CA PRO A 228 12.01 -13.48 -30.74
C PRO A 228 12.35 -12.28 -31.64
N LYS A 229 11.33 -11.58 -32.13
CA LYS A 229 11.49 -10.36 -32.94
C LYS A 229 11.71 -9.10 -32.08
N GLY A 230 11.59 -9.18 -30.75
CA GLY A 230 11.72 -8.03 -29.82
C GLY A 230 10.55 -7.04 -29.84
N TYR A 231 9.48 -7.33 -30.58
CA TYR A 231 8.24 -6.53 -30.63
C TYR A 231 7.04 -7.42 -30.94
N ILE A 232 5.84 -6.96 -30.65
CA ILE A 232 4.60 -7.63 -31.05
C ILE A 232 4.24 -7.10 -32.44
N ASP A 233 4.36 -7.96 -33.46
CA ASP A 233 3.83 -7.70 -34.77
C ASP A 233 2.31 -8.02 -34.84
N GLU A 234 1.70 -7.73 -35.99
CA GLU A 234 0.26 -7.94 -36.19
C GLU A 234 -0.15 -9.40 -36.01
N GLU A 235 0.67 -10.34 -36.46
CA GLU A 235 0.44 -11.77 -36.31
C GLU A 235 0.50 -12.21 -34.83
N ALA A 236 1.51 -11.76 -34.08
CA ALA A 236 1.63 -12.05 -32.65
C ALA A 236 0.50 -11.39 -31.83
N ALA A 237 0.07 -10.18 -32.20
CA ALA A 237 -1.05 -9.51 -31.57
C ALA A 237 -2.36 -10.28 -31.81
N GLU A 238 -2.60 -10.76 -33.02
CA GLU A 238 -3.77 -11.56 -33.36
C GLU A 238 -3.77 -12.90 -32.61
N GLN A 239 -2.63 -13.57 -32.49
CA GLN A 239 -2.50 -14.80 -31.70
C GLN A 239 -2.83 -14.57 -30.22
N ILE A 240 -2.37 -13.47 -29.61
CA ILE A 240 -2.67 -13.13 -28.23
C ILE A 240 -4.18 -12.88 -28.05
N VAL A 241 -4.80 -12.11 -28.96
CA VAL A 241 -6.23 -11.84 -28.93
C VAL A 241 -7.05 -13.13 -29.09
N ASN A 242 -6.67 -13.98 -30.01
CA ASN A 242 -7.35 -15.26 -30.26
C ASN A 242 -7.22 -16.19 -29.03
N ALA A 243 -6.04 -16.24 -28.40
CA ALA A 243 -5.85 -17.00 -27.18
C ALA A 243 -6.72 -16.48 -26.02
N GLN A 244 -6.84 -15.16 -25.87
CA GLN A 244 -7.73 -14.55 -24.88
C GLN A 244 -9.20 -14.86 -25.13
N ILE A 245 -9.63 -14.80 -26.39
CA ILE A 245 -11.00 -15.15 -26.79
C ILE A 245 -11.28 -16.62 -26.50
N GLU A 246 -10.35 -17.51 -26.83
CA GLU A 246 -10.51 -18.96 -26.59
C GLU A 246 -10.55 -19.27 -25.09
N ASN A 247 -9.65 -18.68 -24.31
CA ASN A 247 -9.65 -18.80 -22.85
C ASN A 247 -10.98 -18.30 -22.25
N SER A 248 -11.52 -17.19 -22.77
CA SER A 248 -12.81 -16.65 -22.35
C SER A 248 -13.96 -17.63 -22.62
N LYS A 249 -13.98 -18.31 -23.78
CA LYS A 249 -14.97 -19.33 -24.10
C LYS A 249 -14.93 -20.52 -23.14
N HIS A 250 -13.76 -20.87 -22.65
CA HIS A 250 -13.57 -21.97 -21.71
C HIS A 250 -13.62 -21.51 -20.25
N HIS A 251 -13.95 -20.25 -19.97
CA HIS A 251 -14.00 -19.66 -18.63
C HIS A 251 -12.67 -19.78 -17.87
N VAL A 252 -11.55 -19.77 -18.60
CA VAL A 252 -10.21 -19.77 -17.97
C VAL A 252 -9.91 -18.37 -17.40
N PRO A 253 -9.67 -18.24 -16.11
CA PRO A 253 -9.37 -16.95 -15.52
C PRO A 253 -8.09 -16.35 -16.10
N ALA A 254 -8.08 -15.01 -16.26
CA ALA A 254 -6.88 -14.33 -16.72
C ALA A 254 -5.73 -14.48 -15.72
N PRO A 255 -4.48 -14.67 -16.19
CA PRO A 255 -3.31 -14.73 -15.31
C PRO A 255 -3.24 -13.50 -14.39
N GLY A 256 -3.00 -13.75 -13.09
CA GLY A 256 -2.92 -12.69 -12.09
C GLY A 256 -4.27 -12.12 -11.61
N SER A 257 -5.38 -12.65 -12.11
CA SER A 257 -6.72 -12.25 -11.68
C SER A 257 -7.08 -12.76 -10.29
N VAL A 258 -8.11 -12.17 -9.70
CA VAL A 258 -8.63 -12.56 -8.38
C VAL A 258 -8.98 -14.04 -8.27
N PRO A 259 -9.70 -14.69 -9.22
CA PRO A 259 -9.96 -16.13 -9.13
C PRO A 259 -8.69 -16.96 -8.97
N ILE A 260 -7.60 -16.63 -9.68
CA ILE A 260 -6.34 -17.34 -9.53
C ILE A 260 -5.73 -17.13 -8.15
N HIS A 261 -5.67 -15.88 -7.69
CA HIS A 261 -4.98 -15.55 -6.44
C HIS A 261 -5.81 -15.83 -5.18
N TYR A 262 -7.11 -15.85 -5.28
CA TYR A 262 -7.99 -16.12 -4.16
C TYR A 262 -8.43 -17.58 -4.11
N ASP A 263 -8.99 -18.11 -5.21
CA ASP A 263 -9.61 -19.43 -5.22
C ASP A 263 -8.58 -20.57 -5.37
N GLU A 264 -7.53 -20.35 -6.21
CA GLU A 264 -6.59 -21.43 -6.53
C GLU A 264 -5.33 -21.39 -5.65
N THR A 265 -4.73 -20.20 -5.46
CA THR A 265 -3.45 -20.11 -4.74
C THR A 265 -3.60 -19.69 -3.27
N GLY A 266 -4.73 -19.13 -2.87
CA GLY A 266 -4.93 -18.58 -1.54
C GLY A 266 -4.03 -17.39 -1.21
N PHE A 267 -3.46 -16.72 -2.23
CA PHE A 267 -2.53 -15.63 -2.04
C PHE A 267 -3.23 -14.35 -1.55
N PHE A 268 -4.42 -14.05 -2.07
CA PHE A 268 -5.27 -13.01 -1.50
C PHE A 268 -6.03 -13.55 -0.29
N ARG A 269 -5.88 -12.86 0.83
CA ARG A 269 -6.53 -13.24 2.08
C ARG A 269 -8.03 -13.05 2.04
N GLU A 270 -8.48 -11.94 1.50
CA GLU A 270 -9.89 -11.57 1.34
C GLU A 270 -10.05 -10.75 0.05
N VAL A 271 -11.24 -10.81 -0.53
CA VAL A 271 -11.63 -10.05 -1.71
C VAL A 271 -12.90 -9.26 -1.41
N TYR A 272 -12.98 -8.03 -1.89
CA TYR A 272 -14.07 -7.10 -1.63
C TYR A 272 -14.63 -6.55 -2.95
N GLU A 273 -15.90 -6.21 -2.93
CA GLU A 273 -16.66 -5.78 -4.09
C GLU A 273 -16.24 -4.41 -4.65
N ASP A 274 -15.78 -3.52 -3.77
CA ASP A 274 -15.44 -2.15 -4.09
C ASP A 274 -14.27 -1.61 -3.27
N ASP A 275 -13.84 -0.40 -3.59
CA ASP A 275 -12.73 0.28 -2.91
C ASP A 275 -13.00 0.49 -1.42
N LEU A 276 -14.25 0.79 -1.04
CA LEU A 276 -14.61 1.00 0.38
C LEU A 276 -14.57 -0.30 1.16
N GLY A 277 -15.00 -1.41 0.57
CA GLY A 277 -14.87 -2.73 1.16
C GLY A 277 -13.42 -3.11 1.47
N VAL A 278 -12.49 -2.85 0.53
CA VAL A 278 -11.05 -3.04 0.78
C VAL A 278 -10.56 -2.19 1.94
N ILE A 279 -11.00 -0.93 2.03
CA ILE A 279 -10.64 -0.02 3.12
C ILE A 279 -11.16 -0.54 4.47
N GLU A 280 -12.40 -1.00 4.54
CA GLU A 280 -12.94 -1.60 5.76
C GLU A 280 -12.18 -2.89 6.14
N GLY A 281 -11.76 -3.69 5.17
CA GLY A 281 -10.86 -4.82 5.39
C GLY A 281 -9.53 -4.39 6.00
N ILE A 282 -8.90 -3.33 5.50
CA ILE A 282 -7.67 -2.78 6.08
C ILE A 282 -7.90 -2.33 7.53
N LYS A 283 -8.97 -1.58 7.81
CA LYS A 283 -9.33 -1.14 9.16
C LYS A 283 -9.52 -2.33 10.12
N LYS A 284 -10.18 -3.38 9.65
CA LYS A 284 -10.37 -4.64 10.39
C LYS A 284 -9.04 -5.22 10.84
N TYR A 285 -8.08 -5.37 9.91
CA TYR A 285 -6.77 -5.94 10.24
C TYR A 285 -5.91 -5.03 11.11
N ILE A 286 -5.94 -3.71 10.91
CA ILE A 286 -5.28 -2.76 11.82
C ILE A 286 -5.85 -2.89 13.24
N ASN A 287 -7.13 -3.15 13.37
CA ASN A 287 -7.76 -3.35 14.67
C ASN A 287 -7.29 -4.65 15.35
N TYR A 288 -7.13 -5.73 14.61
CA TYR A 288 -6.74 -7.04 15.13
C TYR A 288 -5.24 -7.22 15.36
N LEU A 289 -4.40 -6.52 14.61
CA LEU A 289 -2.95 -6.67 14.70
C LEU A 289 -2.35 -5.67 15.69
N PRO A 290 -1.28 -6.05 16.41
CA PRO A 290 -0.45 -5.10 17.14
C PRO A 290 0.31 -4.19 16.19
N CYS A 291 0.80 -3.04 16.67
CA CYS A 291 1.67 -2.17 15.89
C CYS A 291 3.04 -2.81 15.63
N PHE A 292 3.52 -3.64 16.55
CA PHE A 292 4.74 -4.43 16.41
C PHE A 292 4.72 -5.63 17.40
N ASN A 293 5.61 -6.59 17.22
CA ASN A 293 5.61 -7.87 17.92
C ASN A 293 5.76 -7.82 19.46
N LEU A 294 6.26 -6.72 20.00
CA LEU A 294 6.38 -6.54 21.47
C LEU A 294 5.16 -5.83 22.08
N GLU A 295 4.24 -5.36 21.25
CA GLU A 295 2.98 -4.81 21.73
C GLU A 295 1.95 -5.93 21.88
N PHE A 296 1.38 -6.05 23.08
CA PHE A 296 0.24 -6.94 23.30
C PHE A 296 -1.03 -6.12 23.55
N PHE A 297 -2.08 -6.47 22.85
CA PHE A 297 -3.40 -5.92 23.12
C PHE A 297 -4.47 -6.98 22.83
N ARG A 298 -5.65 -6.76 23.38
CA ARG A 298 -6.80 -7.61 23.17
C ARG A 298 -7.96 -6.76 22.66
N VAL A 299 -8.52 -7.16 21.53
CA VAL A 299 -9.66 -6.46 20.92
C VAL A 299 -10.97 -6.90 21.55
N ASP A 300 -11.13 -8.22 21.74
CA ASP A 300 -12.33 -8.83 22.26
C ASP A 300 -12.04 -9.69 23.50
N SER A 301 -13.04 -9.86 24.33
CA SER A 301 -12.99 -10.86 25.39
C SER A 301 -12.98 -12.27 24.83
N PRO A 302 -12.22 -13.22 25.42
CA PRO A 302 -12.25 -14.61 25.00
C PRO A 302 -13.67 -15.17 25.04
N LYS A 303 -14.02 -15.89 24.00
CA LYS A 303 -15.30 -16.64 23.91
C LYS A 303 -14.98 -18.13 23.90
N ALA A 304 -15.87 -18.91 24.46
CA ALA A 304 -15.80 -20.37 24.32
C ALA A 304 -15.95 -20.77 22.85
N PRO A 305 -15.35 -21.88 22.43
CA PRO A 305 -15.63 -22.46 21.11
C PRO A 305 -17.10 -22.71 20.88
N GLN A 306 -17.55 -22.68 19.64
CA GLN A 306 -18.96 -22.92 19.30
C GLN A 306 -19.35 -24.39 19.43
N LEU A 307 -18.39 -25.28 19.26
CA LEU A 307 -18.57 -26.72 19.32
C LEU A 307 -17.65 -27.32 20.38
N PRO A 308 -17.99 -28.51 20.94
CA PRO A 308 -17.19 -29.15 21.98
C PRO A 308 -15.78 -29.51 21.49
N ALA A 309 -14.77 -29.19 22.27
CA ALA A 309 -13.37 -29.52 21.96
C ALA A 309 -13.13 -31.05 21.94
N GLU A 310 -13.93 -31.82 22.63
CA GLU A 310 -13.88 -33.31 22.67
C GLU A 310 -14.11 -33.92 21.28
N ASP A 311 -14.84 -33.25 20.39
CA ASP A 311 -15.07 -33.70 19.01
C ASP A 311 -13.77 -33.81 18.20
N LEU A 312 -12.70 -33.12 18.61
CA LEU A 312 -11.38 -33.25 17.96
C LEU A 312 -10.88 -34.68 17.89
N TYR A 313 -11.23 -35.50 18.88
CA TYR A 313 -10.87 -36.92 18.88
C TYR A 313 -11.51 -37.71 17.71
N SER A 314 -12.63 -37.23 17.19
CA SER A 314 -13.30 -37.86 16.03
C SER A 314 -12.88 -37.27 14.68
N ILE A 315 -12.29 -36.07 14.68
CA ILE A 315 -11.94 -35.32 13.46
C ILE A 315 -10.50 -35.58 13.04
N ILE A 316 -9.57 -35.52 14.01
CA ILE A 316 -8.14 -35.66 13.72
C ILE A 316 -7.75 -37.11 13.58
N PRO A 317 -7.38 -37.59 12.37
CA PRO A 317 -7.04 -39.00 12.16
C PRO A 317 -5.65 -39.32 12.72
N MET A 318 -5.48 -40.47 13.35
CA MET A 318 -4.17 -41.00 13.75
C MET A 318 -3.25 -41.27 12.57
N ASN A 319 -3.81 -41.58 11.40
CA ASN A 319 -3.06 -41.77 10.17
C ASN A 319 -2.77 -40.43 9.53
N GLN A 320 -1.50 -39.97 9.62
CA GLN A 320 -1.04 -38.68 9.09
C GLN A 320 -1.20 -38.51 7.56
N LYS A 321 -1.44 -39.59 6.82
CA LYS A 321 -1.72 -39.53 5.37
C LYS A 321 -3.19 -39.30 5.04
N ARG A 322 -4.06 -39.31 6.02
CA ARG A 322 -5.49 -39.09 5.83
C ARG A 322 -5.80 -37.59 6.03
N PRO A 323 -6.34 -36.91 5.03
CA PRO A 323 -6.72 -35.52 5.16
C PRO A 323 -7.92 -35.32 6.09
N TYR A 324 -8.02 -34.17 6.69
CA TYR A 324 -9.18 -33.65 7.40
C TYR A 324 -9.34 -32.15 7.12
N ASP A 325 -10.55 -31.61 7.34
CA ASP A 325 -10.81 -30.19 7.14
C ASP A 325 -10.37 -29.41 8.39
N ILE A 326 -9.49 -28.45 8.20
CA ILE A 326 -8.99 -27.59 9.29
C ILE A 326 -10.10 -26.70 9.88
N TYR A 327 -11.12 -26.35 9.10
CA TYR A 327 -12.25 -25.58 9.60
C TYR A 327 -13.07 -26.34 10.64
N ASP A 328 -13.12 -27.68 10.55
CA ASP A 328 -13.71 -28.53 11.57
C ASP A 328 -12.97 -28.44 12.91
N VAL A 329 -11.66 -28.17 12.88
CA VAL A 329 -10.83 -27.96 14.08
C VAL A 329 -11.00 -26.55 14.63
N ILE A 330 -11.05 -25.53 13.76
CA ILE A 330 -11.13 -24.11 14.18
C ILE A 330 -12.46 -23.80 14.90
N GLY A 331 -13.54 -24.49 14.55
CA GLY A 331 -14.84 -24.33 15.16
C GLY A 331 -14.98 -24.88 16.58
N ARG A 332 -13.98 -25.61 17.06
CA ARG A 332 -13.92 -26.31 18.36
C ARG A 332 -12.76 -25.77 19.18
#